data_dc926fecf39df351d4594f434b83ba3c
#
_entry.id   dc926fecf39df351d4594f434b83ba3c
#
_cell.length_a   1.000
_cell.length_b   1.000
_cell.length_c   1.000
_cell.angle_alpha   90.00
_cell.angle_beta   90.00
_cell.angle_gamma   90.00
#
_symmetry.space_group_name_H-M   'P 1'
#
loop_
_entity.id
_entity.type
_entity.pdbx_description
1 polymer ?
#
loop_
_entity_poly.entity_id
_entity_poly.type
_entity_poly.pdbx_seq_one_letter_code
_entity_poly.pdbx_strand_id
1 'polypeptide(L)'
;MSLDLPVMLIIVLFLALGIFSQWLATQIKWPSIVVMSIVGLLIGPILGLVNPQETLGAEVFSPIVSLAVAVILFEGSSNLDFRELRGISKAVIRIITVGAAISWVLGAIALHKILDFPISVAVVMGGLFLITGPTVIQPLLKHAKVRKSVDSILRWESIILDPIGPILALTAFYVYQIFEQGFGVQIILIFILKMVITAVIGFGASFIFNWLIQRDFIPQNLMPSIQLVFILLVFSICDQILQESGLLAVTIFGLMMARYKRHDLIYKESDHFIENASSILVSTVFILITSSLTSSVLMDVLSWQLVIFAIAMIVLVRPISVLLSTIGTEITKRERAIVAMMAPRGIVVLTVAQFFGGLFMDDNVKMASYITPVTFGLVFITVVIYGFSFTPLSKLLGLASTEPPGVIIVGESEFSFHLG
;
A
#
# COMPACT_ATOMS: atom_id res chain seq x y z
N MET A 1 -0.92 -9.25 -31.13
CA MET A 1 -0.02 -10.40 -31.42
C MET A 1 0.68 -10.72 -30.10
N SER A 2 0.00 -11.50 -29.25
CA SER A 2 0.56 -11.94 -27.95
C SER A 2 1.70 -12.91 -28.23
N LEU A 3 2.84 -12.69 -27.58
CA LEU A 3 3.97 -13.62 -27.63
C LEU A 3 3.60 -14.82 -26.74
N ASP A 4 3.46 -16.02 -27.33
CA ASP A 4 3.30 -17.28 -26.57
C ASP A 4 4.64 -17.62 -25.88
N LEU A 5 4.92 -16.91 -24.80
CA LEU A 5 6.16 -17.11 -24.02
C LEU A 5 5.90 -18.18 -22.94
N PRO A 6 6.89 -19.06 -22.66
CA PRO A 6 6.82 -19.97 -21.53
C PRO A 6 6.65 -19.21 -20.20
N VAL A 7 5.85 -19.72 -19.28
CA VAL A 7 5.58 -19.12 -17.96
C VAL A 7 6.87 -18.72 -17.22
N MET A 8 7.90 -19.59 -17.29
CA MET A 8 9.20 -19.32 -16.67
C MET A 8 9.85 -18.05 -17.24
N LEU A 9 9.80 -17.87 -18.57
CA LEU A 9 10.38 -16.70 -19.24
C LEU A 9 9.63 -15.43 -18.89
N ILE A 10 8.31 -15.51 -18.73
CA ILE A 10 7.48 -14.39 -18.32
C ILE A 10 7.85 -13.91 -16.91
N ILE A 11 7.97 -14.82 -15.96
CA ILE A 11 8.36 -14.47 -14.57
C ILE A 11 9.73 -13.77 -14.57
N VAL A 12 10.72 -14.33 -15.27
CA VAL A 12 12.05 -13.73 -15.37
C VAL A 12 12.02 -12.38 -16.07
N LEU A 13 11.22 -12.23 -17.14
CA LEU A 13 11.05 -10.98 -17.85
C LEU A 13 10.51 -9.87 -16.95
N PHE A 14 9.46 -10.15 -16.15
CA PHE A 14 8.87 -9.17 -15.25
C PHE A 14 9.81 -8.79 -14.09
N LEU A 15 10.59 -9.73 -13.57
CA LEU A 15 11.65 -9.44 -12.60
C LEU A 15 12.72 -8.52 -13.21
N ALA A 16 13.20 -8.85 -14.41
CA ALA A 16 14.21 -8.06 -15.12
C ALA A 16 13.70 -6.65 -15.44
N LEU A 17 12.47 -6.53 -15.94
CA LEU A 17 11.85 -5.24 -16.24
C LEU A 17 11.61 -4.41 -14.99
N GLY A 18 11.29 -5.05 -13.85
CA GLY A 18 11.15 -4.40 -12.56
C GLY A 18 12.44 -3.70 -12.15
N ILE A 19 13.54 -4.45 -12.12
CA ILE A 19 14.87 -3.92 -11.76
C ILE A 19 15.36 -2.89 -12.80
N PHE A 20 15.18 -3.17 -14.09
CA PHE A 20 15.52 -2.22 -15.14
C PHE A 20 14.76 -0.89 -15.00
N SER A 21 13.46 -0.94 -14.69
CA SER A 21 12.66 0.26 -14.47
C SER A 21 13.13 1.07 -13.26
N GLN A 22 13.55 0.42 -12.19
CA GLN A 22 14.14 1.11 -11.04
C GLN A 22 15.47 1.78 -11.41
N TRP A 23 16.34 1.06 -12.12
CA TRP A 23 17.60 1.61 -12.61
C TRP A 23 17.37 2.80 -13.53
N LEU A 24 16.46 2.66 -14.52
CA LEU A 24 16.12 3.75 -15.45
C LEU A 24 15.59 4.97 -14.71
N ALA A 25 14.70 4.77 -13.73
CA ALA A 25 14.15 5.84 -12.89
C ALA A 25 15.23 6.64 -12.17
N THR A 26 16.27 5.96 -11.64
CA THR A 26 17.40 6.64 -11.01
C THR A 26 18.22 7.46 -12.00
N GLN A 27 18.42 6.96 -13.22
CA GLN A 27 19.16 7.68 -14.26
C GLN A 27 18.45 8.97 -14.74
N ILE A 28 17.12 8.85 -14.99
CA ILE A 28 16.32 10.00 -15.46
C ILE A 28 15.82 10.88 -14.29
N LYS A 29 16.09 10.49 -13.05
CA LYS A 29 15.65 11.18 -11.81
C LYS A 29 14.12 11.30 -11.72
N TRP A 30 13.41 10.30 -12.22
CA TRP A 30 11.97 10.19 -12.11
C TRP A 30 11.56 9.26 -10.96
N PRO A 31 10.35 9.41 -10.40
CA PRO A 31 9.82 8.45 -9.43
C PRO A 31 9.74 7.06 -10.04
N SER A 32 10.33 6.06 -9.38
CA SER A 32 10.42 4.68 -9.90
C SER A 32 9.05 4.09 -10.25
N ILE A 33 8.04 4.38 -9.45
CA ILE A 33 6.66 3.93 -9.67
C ILE A 33 6.07 4.43 -11.00
N VAL A 34 6.34 5.68 -11.37
CA VAL A 34 5.88 6.24 -12.65
C VAL A 34 6.52 5.48 -13.82
N VAL A 35 7.83 5.23 -13.73
CA VAL A 35 8.56 4.49 -14.78
C VAL A 35 8.04 3.05 -14.90
N MET A 36 7.83 2.37 -13.77
CA MET A 36 7.26 1.02 -13.73
C MET A 36 5.86 0.98 -14.35
N SER A 37 5.00 1.96 -14.01
CA SER A 37 3.66 2.06 -14.58
C SER A 37 3.69 2.25 -16.09
N ILE A 38 4.58 3.13 -16.61
CA ILE A 38 4.75 3.35 -18.03
C ILE A 38 5.23 2.07 -18.72
N VAL A 39 6.24 1.40 -18.17
CA VAL A 39 6.78 0.15 -18.73
C VAL A 39 5.72 -0.94 -18.76
N GLY A 40 4.95 -1.12 -17.70
CA GLY A 40 3.87 -2.08 -17.65
C GLY A 40 2.75 -1.80 -18.65
N LEU A 41 2.32 -0.53 -18.76
CA LEU A 41 1.34 -0.11 -19.77
C LEU A 41 1.82 -0.30 -21.20
N LEU A 42 3.10 -0.01 -21.48
CA LEU A 42 3.68 -0.21 -22.81
C LEU A 42 3.65 -1.70 -23.20
N ILE A 43 4.07 -2.60 -22.29
CA ILE A 43 4.17 -4.03 -22.59
C ILE A 43 2.81 -4.70 -22.66
N GLY A 44 1.89 -4.34 -21.76
CA GLY A 44 0.54 -4.89 -21.69
C GLY A 44 -0.41 -4.23 -22.69
N PRO A 45 -1.22 -3.26 -22.26
CA PRO A 45 -2.35 -2.77 -23.05
C PRO A 45 -1.98 -2.02 -24.32
N ILE A 46 -0.80 -1.37 -24.41
CA ILE A 46 -0.43 -0.54 -25.58
C ILE A 46 0.15 -1.41 -26.69
N LEU A 47 1.17 -2.22 -26.39
CA LEU A 47 1.84 -3.06 -27.39
C LEU A 47 1.22 -4.47 -27.48
N GLY A 48 0.45 -4.90 -26.47
CA GLY A 48 -0.18 -6.21 -26.45
C GLY A 48 0.82 -7.37 -26.50
N LEU A 49 2.03 -7.18 -25.95
CA LEU A 49 3.09 -8.19 -26.03
C LEU A 49 2.83 -9.35 -25.07
N VAL A 50 2.47 -9.05 -23.85
CA VAL A 50 2.20 -10.05 -22.81
C VAL A 50 1.10 -9.55 -21.88
N ASN A 51 0.09 -10.39 -21.65
CA ASN A 51 -0.88 -10.21 -20.57
C ASN A 51 -0.62 -11.26 -19.48
N PRO A 52 0.01 -10.87 -18.35
CA PRO A 52 0.39 -11.83 -17.31
C PRO A 52 -0.79 -12.56 -16.71
N GLN A 53 -1.94 -11.91 -16.56
CA GLN A 53 -3.15 -12.52 -15.98
C GLN A 53 -3.72 -13.59 -16.89
N GLU A 54 -3.69 -13.39 -18.21
CA GLU A 54 -4.15 -14.41 -19.18
C GLU A 54 -3.14 -15.55 -19.30
N THR A 55 -1.84 -15.25 -19.27
CA THR A 55 -0.79 -16.24 -19.51
C THR A 55 -0.49 -17.09 -18.28
N LEU A 56 -0.46 -16.49 -17.08
CA LEU A 56 -0.24 -17.21 -15.82
C LEU A 56 -1.53 -17.86 -15.30
N GLY A 57 -2.69 -17.38 -15.74
CA GLY A 57 -3.98 -17.71 -15.15
C GLY A 57 -4.20 -17.07 -13.78
N ALA A 58 -5.46 -16.89 -13.41
CA ALA A 58 -5.82 -16.26 -12.12
C ALA A 58 -5.30 -17.07 -10.90
N GLU A 59 -5.23 -18.38 -11.03
CA GLU A 59 -4.78 -19.31 -9.97
C GLU A 59 -3.31 -19.13 -9.58
N VAL A 60 -2.48 -18.60 -10.48
CA VAL A 60 -1.06 -18.35 -10.23
C VAL A 60 -0.79 -16.86 -10.03
N PHE A 61 -1.43 -16.00 -10.81
CA PHE A 61 -1.24 -14.55 -10.77
C PHE A 61 -1.63 -13.95 -9.41
N SER A 62 -2.85 -14.23 -8.93
CA SER A 62 -3.34 -13.65 -7.68
C SER A 62 -2.51 -14.05 -6.45
N PRO A 63 -2.17 -15.32 -6.22
CA PRO A 63 -1.29 -15.70 -5.10
C PRO A 63 0.10 -15.05 -5.15
N ILE A 64 0.72 -14.94 -6.32
CA ILE A 64 2.02 -14.27 -6.46
C ILE A 64 1.93 -12.81 -5.99
N VAL A 65 0.91 -12.09 -6.45
CA VAL A 65 0.69 -10.69 -6.06
C VAL A 65 0.42 -10.58 -4.56
N SER A 66 -0.46 -11.42 -4.01
CA SER A 66 -0.84 -11.38 -2.59
C SER A 66 0.34 -11.71 -1.66
N LEU A 67 1.14 -12.73 -1.98
CA LEU A 67 2.34 -13.07 -1.21
C LEU A 67 3.40 -11.97 -1.28
N ALA A 68 3.57 -11.34 -2.44
CA ALA A 68 4.47 -10.21 -2.57
C ALA A 68 4.00 -9.02 -1.71
N VAL A 69 2.71 -8.69 -1.74
CA VAL A 69 2.11 -7.64 -0.90
C VAL A 69 2.29 -7.95 0.58
N ALA A 70 2.19 -9.21 1.02
CA ALA A 70 2.45 -9.61 2.40
C ALA A 70 3.88 -9.26 2.85
N VAL A 71 4.90 -9.55 2.03
CA VAL A 71 6.30 -9.21 2.34
C VAL A 71 6.49 -7.70 2.41
N ILE A 72 5.92 -6.97 1.46
CA ILE A 72 6.00 -5.50 1.39
C ILE A 72 5.35 -4.85 2.64
N LEU A 73 4.19 -5.34 3.06
CA LEU A 73 3.50 -4.85 4.25
C LEU A 73 4.28 -5.16 5.53
N PHE A 74 4.85 -6.36 5.62
CA PHE A 74 5.70 -6.70 6.74
C PHE A 74 6.92 -5.77 6.80
N GLU A 75 7.63 -5.57 5.69
CA GLU A 75 8.77 -4.66 5.62
C GLU A 75 8.35 -3.25 6.09
N GLY A 76 7.29 -2.71 5.50
CA GLY A 76 6.77 -1.40 5.86
C GLY A 76 6.43 -1.27 7.35
N SER A 77 5.69 -2.24 7.90
CA SER A 77 5.24 -2.22 9.30
C SER A 77 6.37 -2.49 10.29
N SER A 78 7.34 -3.34 9.93
CA SER A 78 8.49 -3.66 10.79
C SER A 78 9.53 -2.55 10.88
N ASN A 79 9.49 -1.58 9.95
CA ASN A 79 10.37 -0.41 9.93
C ASN A 79 9.77 0.82 10.63
N LEU A 80 8.57 0.70 11.22
CA LEU A 80 7.94 1.79 11.97
C LEU A 80 8.63 2.00 13.34
N ASP A 81 9.01 3.24 13.64
CA ASP A 81 9.49 3.60 14.97
C ASP A 81 8.40 4.31 15.78
N PHE A 82 7.92 3.64 16.83
CA PHE A 82 6.94 4.21 17.76
C PHE A 82 7.41 5.48 18.47
N ARG A 83 8.72 5.76 18.51
CA ARG A 83 9.25 7.00 19.08
C ARG A 83 8.94 8.20 18.19
N GLU A 84 8.83 7.98 16.89
CA GLU A 84 8.48 9.02 15.93
C GLU A 84 7.06 9.57 16.13
N LEU A 85 6.20 8.82 16.81
CA LEU A 85 4.85 9.28 17.19
C LEU A 85 4.88 10.36 18.29
N ARG A 86 6.00 10.54 18.99
CA ARG A 86 6.07 11.59 20.02
C ARG A 86 5.93 12.96 19.36
N GLY A 87 4.91 13.71 19.78
CA GLY A 87 4.59 15.04 19.25
C GLY A 87 3.70 15.07 18.01
N ILE A 88 3.39 13.91 17.39
CA ILE A 88 2.48 13.80 16.23
C ILE A 88 1.37 12.77 16.42
N SER A 89 1.35 12.07 17.57
CA SER A 89 0.44 10.95 17.81
C SER A 89 -1.04 11.32 17.66
N LYS A 90 -1.45 12.49 18.14
CA LYS A 90 -2.84 12.94 17.99
C LYS A 90 -3.22 13.17 16.54
N ALA A 91 -2.31 13.76 15.73
CA ALA A 91 -2.55 13.97 14.30
C ALA A 91 -2.70 12.63 13.59
N VAL A 92 -1.77 11.68 13.81
CA VAL A 92 -1.79 10.34 13.21
C VAL A 92 -3.07 9.59 13.57
N ILE A 93 -3.41 9.50 14.87
CA ILE A 93 -4.61 8.79 15.33
C ILE A 93 -5.88 9.41 14.72
N ARG A 94 -5.98 10.75 14.70
CA ARG A 94 -7.16 11.41 14.13
C ARG A 94 -7.28 11.24 12.62
N ILE A 95 -6.16 11.24 11.88
CA ILE A 95 -6.18 10.98 10.44
C ILE A 95 -6.65 9.55 10.17
N ILE A 96 -6.12 8.58 10.90
CA ILE A 96 -6.45 7.15 10.73
C ILE A 96 -7.90 6.84 11.17
N THR A 97 -8.46 7.58 12.12
CA THR A 97 -9.83 7.35 12.62
C THR A 97 -10.84 8.30 11.97
N VAL A 98 -10.86 9.55 12.42
CA VAL A 98 -11.81 10.56 11.95
C VAL A 98 -11.60 10.90 10.47
N GLY A 99 -10.35 11.07 10.05
CA GLY A 99 -9.99 11.36 8.66
C GLY A 99 -10.41 10.22 7.74
N ALA A 100 -10.16 8.97 8.13
CA ALA A 100 -10.59 7.80 7.40
C ALA A 100 -12.13 7.74 7.27
N ALA A 101 -12.88 7.94 8.36
CA ALA A 101 -14.33 7.95 8.32
C ALA A 101 -14.90 9.05 7.38
N ILE A 102 -14.34 10.25 7.44
CA ILE A 102 -14.74 11.36 6.54
C ILE A 102 -14.40 11.01 5.09
N SER A 103 -13.18 10.49 4.82
CA SER A 103 -12.78 10.07 3.47
C SER A 103 -13.66 8.96 2.93
N TRP A 104 -14.06 8.00 3.77
CA TRP A 104 -14.97 6.93 3.38
C TRP A 104 -16.32 7.47 2.90
N VAL A 105 -16.97 8.29 3.73
CA VAL A 105 -18.27 8.86 3.41
C VAL A 105 -18.19 9.75 2.16
N LEU A 106 -17.22 10.66 2.10
CA LEU A 106 -17.07 11.56 0.96
C LEU A 106 -16.66 10.81 -0.31
N GLY A 107 -15.82 9.79 -0.22
CA GLY A 107 -15.43 8.93 -1.34
C GLY A 107 -16.62 8.15 -1.90
N ALA A 108 -17.47 7.58 -1.03
CA ALA A 108 -18.69 6.89 -1.43
C ALA A 108 -19.69 7.87 -2.10
N ILE A 109 -19.86 9.07 -1.55
CA ILE A 109 -20.72 10.11 -2.17
C ILE A 109 -20.18 10.51 -3.54
N ALA A 110 -18.87 10.70 -3.67
CA ALA A 110 -18.24 11.06 -4.94
C ALA A 110 -18.44 9.97 -6.00
N LEU A 111 -18.24 8.69 -5.65
CA LEU A 111 -18.51 7.55 -6.53
C LEU A 111 -19.97 7.52 -7.00
N HIS A 112 -20.90 7.63 -6.06
CA HIS A 112 -22.33 7.59 -6.37
C HIS A 112 -22.79 8.78 -7.24
N LYS A 113 -22.29 9.99 -6.96
CA LYS A 113 -22.76 11.22 -7.64
C LYS A 113 -22.03 11.53 -8.94
N ILE A 114 -20.75 11.13 -9.10
CA ILE A 114 -19.95 11.46 -10.28
C ILE A 114 -19.95 10.32 -11.28
N LEU A 115 -19.90 9.07 -10.79
CA LEU A 115 -19.77 7.88 -11.60
C LEU A 115 -21.05 7.02 -11.65
N ASP A 116 -22.15 7.48 -11.02
CA ASP A 116 -23.45 6.81 -10.97
C ASP A 116 -23.43 5.36 -10.44
N PHE A 117 -22.42 5.02 -9.61
CA PHE A 117 -22.38 3.69 -8.98
C PHE A 117 -23.56 3.50 -8.01
N PRO A 118 -24.14 2.29 -7.92
CA PRO A 118 -25.07 1.94 -6.86
C PRO A 118 -24.49 2.24 -5.49
N ILE A 119 -25.34 2.68 -4.54
CA ILE A 119 -24.85 3.12 -3.23
C ILE A 119 -24.13 2.00 -2.46
N SER A 120 -24.56 0.75 -2.63
CA SER A 120 -23.92 -0.43 -2.05
C SER A 120 -22.47 -0.58 -2.53
N VAL A 121 -22.26 -0.53 -3.85
CA VAL A 121 -20.92 -0.57 -4.44
C VAL A 121 -20.10 0.65 -4.01
N ALA A 122 -20.72 1.84 -4.04
CA ALA A 122 -20.05 3.08 -3.68
C ALA A 122 -19.54 3.08 -2.22
N VAL A 123 -20.29 2.49 -1.29
CA VAL A 123 -19.89 2.38 0.12
C VAL A 123 -18.74 1.38 0.29
N VAL A 124 -18.79 0.22 -0.36
CA VAL A 124 -17.69 -0.76 -0.34
C VAL A 124 -16.41 -0.16 -0.93
N MET A 125 -16.52 0.42 -2.13
CA MET A 125 -15.37 1.03 -2.82
C MET A 125 -14.84 2.27 -2.09
N GLY A 126 -15.70 3.03 -1.43
CA GLY A 126 -15.29 4.13 -0.56
C GLY A 126 -14.35 3.67 0.55
N GLY A 127 -14.61 2.49 1.15
CA GLY A 127 -13.71 1.84 2.11
C GLY A 127 -12.35 1.49 1.52
N LEU A 128 -12.33 0.97 0.28
CA LEU A 128 -11.07 0.69 -0.42
C LEU A 128 -10.27 1.95 -0.74
N PHE A 129 -10.95 3.03 -1.10
CA PHE A 129 -10.28 4.29 -1.44
C PHE A 129 -9.73 5.05 -0.22
N LEU A 130 -9.82 4.50 0.98
CA LEU A 130 -9.06 4.98 2.15
C LEU A 130 -7.58 4.61 2.07
N ILE A 131 -7.28 3.49 1.43
CA ILE A 131 -5.94 2.92 1.39
C ILE A 131 -4.99 3.90 0.69
N THR A 132 -3.98 4.33 1.42
CA THR A 132 -2.83 5.06 0.89
C THR A 132 -1.66 4.09 0.88
N GLY A 133 -1.27 3.58 -0.31
CA GLY A 133 -0.32 2.48 -0.38
C GLY A 133 1.09 2.84 0.10
N PRO A 134 1.66 2.12 1.08
CA PRO A 134 3.03 2.30 1.51
C PRO A 134 4.03 2.06 0.38
N THR A 135 3.71 1.17 -0.54
CA THR A 135 4.49 0.88 -1.76
C THR A 135 4.72 2.10 -2.64
N VAL A 136 3.81 3.07 -2.61
CA VAL A 136 3.90 4.33 -3.36
C VAL A 136 4.49 5.45 -2.51
N ILE A 137 4.05 5.55 -1.26
CA ILE A 137 4.46 6.64 -0.35
C ILE A 137 5.94 6.55 0.00
N GLN A 138 6.46 5.38 0.34
CA GLN A 138 7.86 5.23 0.78
C GLN A 138 8.88 5.70 -0.26
N PRO A 139 8.82 5.29 -1.55
CA PRO A 139 9.72 5.81 -2.57
C PRO A 139 9.61 7.33 -2.76
N LEU A 140 8.39 7.88 -2.68
CA LEU A 140 8.17 9.33 -2.80
C LEU A 140 8.80 10.11 -1.65
N LEU A 141 8.66 9.61 -0.41
CA LEU A 141 9.29 10.22 0.78
C LEU A 141 10.81 10.16 0.70
N LYS A 142 11.38 9.01 0.32
CA LYS A 142 12.83 8.84 0.11
C LYS A 142 13.38 9.85 -0.93
N HIS A 143 12.61 10.08 -2.00
CA HIS A 143 13.01 11.00 -3.08
C HIS A 143 12.89 12.49 -2.67
N ALA A 144 11.82 12.87 -2.00
CA ALA A 144 11.52 14.26 -1.66
C ALA A 144 12.26 14.79 -0.42
N LYS A 145 12.83 13.89 0.41
CA LYS A 145 13.55 14.23 1.65
C LYS A 145 12.80 15.24 2.52
N VAL A 146 11.55 14.94 2.86
CA VAL A 146 10.71 15.83 3.65
C VAL A 146 11.08 15.81 5.14
N ARG A 147 10.58 16.81 5.89
CA ARG A 147 10.73 16.85 7.36
C ARG A 147 10.24 15.57 8.00
N LYS A 148 10.91 15.14 9.07
CA LYS A 148 10.64 13.88 9.77
C LYS A 148 9.19 13.75 10.24
N SER A 149 8.56 14.84 10.69
CA SER A 149 7.14 14.85 11.10
C SER A 149 6.19 14.48 9.96
N VAL A 150 6.40 15.03 8.78
CA VAL A 150 5.59 14.72 7.58
C VAL A 150 5.84 13.30 7.11
N ASP A 151 7.11 12.87 7.06
CA ASP A 151 7.52 11.52 6.71
C ASP A 151 6.82 10.51 7.62
N SER A 152 6.93 10.68 8.92
CA SER A 152 6.32 9.77 9.90
C SER A 152 4.79 9.74 9.80
N ILE A 153 4.12 10.90 9.66
CA ILE A 153 2.65 10.95 9.54
C ILE A 153 2.18 10.14 8.33
N LEU A 154 2.76 10.39 7.15
CA LEU A 154 2.35 9.73 5.90
C LEU A 154 2.68 8.24 5.93
N ARG A 155 3.81 7.85 6.50
CA ARG A 155 4.23 6.47 6.65
C ARG A 155 3.30 5.68 7.59
N TRP A 156 3.03 6.23 8.78
CA TRP A 156 2.10 5.60 9.73
C TRP A 156 0.69 5.50 9.18
N GLU A 157 0.20 6.55 8.53
CA GLU A 157 -1.11 6.54 7.89
C GLU A 157 -1.20 5.42 6.85
N SER A 158 -0.23 5.36 5.92
CA SER A 158 -0.27 4.39 4.82
C SER A 158 -0.21 2.95 5.31
N ILE A 159 0.64 2.65 6.28
CA ILE A 159 0.81 1.29 6.79
C ILE A 159 -0.40 0.82 7.59
N ILE A 160 -1.01 1.70 8.36
CA ILE A 160 -2.18 1.32 9.18
C ILE A 160 -3.46 1.26 8.34
N LEU A 161 -3.65 2.16 7.38
CA LEU A 161 -4.85 2.16 6.53
C LEU A 161 -4.84 1.04 5.49
N ASP A 162 -3.67 0.51 5.13
CA ASP A 162 -3.55 -0.54 4.12
C ASP A 162 -4.34 -1.82 4.49
N PRO A 163 -4.22 -2.41 5.69
CA PRO A 163 -5.08 -3.52 6.11
C PRO A 163 -6.49 -3.08 6.55
N ILE A 164 -6.66 -1.85 7.03
CA ILE A 164 -7.97 -1.35 7.51
C ILE A 164 -8.94 -1.15 6.35
N GLY A 165 -8.48 -0.66 5.20
CA GLY A 165 -9.33 -0.41 4.04
C GLY A 165 -10.09 -1.65 3.56
N PRO A 166 -9.42 -2.79 3.28
CA PRO A 166 -10.06 -4.05 2.93
C PRO A 166 -11.06 -4.52 3.99
N ILE A 167 -10.72 -4.39 5.27
CA ILE A 167 -11.60 -4.77 6.38
C ILE A 167 -12.88 -3.93 6.38
N LEU A 168 -12.77 -2.63 6.19
CA LEU A 168 -13.92 -1.73 6.11
C LEU A 168 -14.77 -2.03 4.88
N ALA A 169 -14.16 -2.32 3.74
CA ALA A 169 -14.85 -2.72 2.53
C ALA A 169 -15.59 -4.05 2.71
N LEU A 170 -14.95 -5.06 3.33
CA LEU A 170 -15.58 -6.34 3.68
C LEU A 170 -16.75 -6.13 4.66
N THR A 171 -16.58 -5.28 5.67
CA THR A 171 -17.66 -4.95 6.60
C THR A 171 -18.86 -4.36 5.86
N ALA A 172 -18.61 -3.40 4.96
CA ALA A 172 -19.65 -2.79 4.14
C ALA A 172 -20.32 -3.80 3.21
N PHE A 173 -19.56 -4.73 2.64
CA PHE A 173 -20.09 -5.80 1.80
C PHE A 173 -20.97 -6.78 2.58
N TYR A 174 -20.59 -7.17 3.79
CA TYR A 174 -21.46 -8.00 4.63
C TYR A 174 -22.74 -7.28 5.08
N VAL A 175 -22.64 -5.96 5.33
CA VAL A 175 -23.84 -5.14 5.58
C VAL A 175 -24.75 -5.12 4.35
N TYR A 176 -24.20 -4.96 3.15
CA TYR A 176 -24.96 -5.08 1.89
C TYR A 176 -25.66 -6.43 1.77
N GLN A 177 -24.97 -7.55 2.03
CA GLN A 177 -25.57 -8.88 1.99
C GLN A 177 -26.74 -9.06 2.97
N ILE A 178 -26.66 -8.45 4.14
CA ILE A 178 -27.75 -8.50 5.13
C ILE A 178 -29.00 -7.75 4.61
N PHE A 179 -28.81 -6.54 4.11
CA PHE A 179 -29.94 -5.70 3.72
C PHE A 179 -30.56 -6.07 2.38
N GLU A 180 -29.76 -6.43 1.40
CA GLU A 180 -30.23 -6.70 0.02
C GLU A 180 -30.48 -8.19 -0.24
N GLN A 181 -29.72 -9.08 0.39
CA GLN A 181 -29.82 -10.53 0.16
C GLN A 181 -30.50 -11.28 1.32
N GLY A 182 -30.86 -10.59 2.40
CA GLY A 182 -31.59 -11.17 3.53
C GLY A 182 -30.77 -12.11 4.42
N PHE A 183 -29.45 -12.01 4.40
CA PHE A 183 -28.57 -12.76 5.31
C PHE A 183 -28.79 -12.35 6.77
N GLY A 184 -28.61 -13.28 7.70
CA GLY A 184 -28.76 -13.02 9.12
C GLY A 184 -27.58 -12.19 9.70
N VAL A 185 -27.85 -11.37 10.72
CA VAL A 185 -26.84 -10.55 11.42
C VAL A 185 -25.67 -11.38 11.97
N GLN A 186 -25.84 -12.69 12.12
CA GLN A 186 -24.79 -13.63 12.53
C GLN A 186 -23.53 -13.58 11.66
N ILE A 187 -23.65 -13.20 10.39
CA ILE A 187 -22.51 -13.07 9.46
C ILE A 187 -21.50 -12.03 9.96
N ILE A 188 -21.98 -10.92 10.54
CA ILE A 188 -21.08 -9.88 11.12
C ILE A 188 -20.36 -10.43 12.36
N LEU A 189 -21.04 -11.18 13.20
CA LEU A 189 -20.43 -11.76 14.40
C LEU A 189 -19.31 -12.75 14.02
N ILE A 190 -19.57 -13.62 13.05
CA ILE A 190 -18.58 -14.56 12.52
C ILE A 190 -17.39 -13.81 11.90
N PHE A 191 -17.65 -12.74 11.16
CA PHE A 191 -16.61 -11.88 10.58
C PHE A 191 -15.72 -11.27 11.65
N ILE A 192 -16.31 -10.64 12.69
CA ILE A 192 -15.57 -10.07 13.82
C ILE A 192 -14.73 -11.14 14.54
N LEU A 193 -15.30 -12.32 14.77
CA LEU A 193 -14.59 -13.44 15.40
C LEU A 193 -13.37 -13.86 14.57
N LYS A 194 -13.53 -14.02 13.24
CA LYS A 194 -12.44 -14.35 12.32
C LYS A 194 -11.34 -13.27 12.33
N MET A 195 -11.71 -11.99 12.36
CA MET A 195 -10.77 -10.87 12.45
C MET A 195 -9.97 -10.89 13.77
N VAL A 196 -10.63 -11.17 14.90
CA VAL A 196 -9.95 -11.32 16.19
C VAL A 196 -8.99 -12.50 16.18
N ILE A 197 -9.40 -13.64 15.64
CA ILE A 197 -8.53 -14.83 15.49
C ILE A 197 -7.30 -14.48 14.66
N THR A 198 -7.47 -13.82 13.52
CA THR A 198 -6.38 -13.38 12.65
C THR A 198 -5.41 -12.43 13.36
N ALA A 199 -5.93 -11.46 14.11
CA ALA A 199 -5.11 -10.56 14.91
C ALA A 199 -4.31 -11.30 15.99
N VAL A 200 -4.90 -12.28 16.65
CA VAL A 200 -4.24 -13.13 17.64
C VAL A 200 -3.15 -13.98 17.01
N ILE A 201 -3.38 -14.53 15.80
CA ILE A 201 -2.36 -15.29 15.05
C ILE A 201 -1.16 -14.38 14.70
N GLY A 202 -1.40 -13.17 14.18
CA GLY A 202 -0.34 -12.22 13.86
C GLY A 202 0.50 -11.83 15.08
N PHE A 203 -0.17 -11.57 16.21
CA PHE A 203 0.50 -11.30 17.48
C PHE A 203 1.27 -12.52 18.00
N GLY A 204 0.65 -13.70 18.00
CA GLY A 204 1.27 -14.96 18.42
C GLY A 204 2.48 -15.34 17.58
N ALA A 205 2.40 -15.14 16.27
CA ALA A 205 3.50 -15.37 15.35
C ALA A 205 4.72 -14.51 15.70
N SER A 206 4.50 -13.22 16.01
CA SER A 206 5.58 -12.32 16.43
C SER A 206 6.23 -12.76 17.73
N PHE A 207 5.43 -13.20 18.70
CA PHE A 207 5.93 -13.71 19.97
C PHE A 207 6.74 -14.98 19.80
N ILE A 208 6.23 -15.94 19.02
CA ILE A 208 6.90 -17.22 18.73
C ILE A 208 8.22 -16.95 17.98
N PHE A 209 8.20 -16.11 16.95
CA PHE A 209 9.40 -15.80 16.18
C PHE A 209 10.48 -15.14 17.03
N ASN A 210 10.12 -14.14 17.84
CA ASN A 210 11.02 -13.49 18.78
C ASN A 210 11.57 -14.47 19.83
N TRP A 211 10.72 -15.36 20.37
CA TRP A 211 11.13 -16.39 21.33
C TRP A 211 12.14 -17.37 20.74
N LEU A 212 11.94 -17.79 19.48
CA LEU A 212 12.88 -18.66 18.77
C LEU A 212 14.25 -18.01 18.60
N ILE A 213 14.29 -16.70 18.31
CA ILE A 213 15.53 -15.93 18.19
C ILE A 213 16.23 -15.82 19.54
N GLN A 214 15.51 -15.44 20.60
CA GLN A 214 16.08 -15.26 21.95
C GLN A 214 16.62 -16.55 22.55
N ARG A 215 16.16 -17.71 22.07
CA ARG A 215 16.62 -19.03 22.49
C ARG A 215 17.72 -19.61 21.61
N ASP A 216 18.23 -18.83 20.66
CA ASP A 216 19.24 -19.26 19.67
C ASP A 216 18.84 -20.52 18.85
N PHE A 217 17.52 -20.77 18.72
CA PHE A 217 17.02 -21.85 17.86
C PHE A 217 17.18 -21.53 16.37
N ILE A 218 17.27 -20.25 16.02
CA ILE A 218 17.45 -19.80 14.64
C ILE A 218 18.91 -19.38 14.45
N PRO A 219 19.69 -20.12 13.64
CA PRO A 219 21.05 -19.69 13.26
C PRO A 219 21.00 -18.32 12.54
N GLN A 220 21.92 -17.42 12.86
CA GLN A 220 21.94 -16.06 12.31
C GLN A 220 21.95 -16.02 10.78
N ASN A 221 22.71 -16.93 10.14
CA ASN A 221 22.77 -17.03 8.68
C ASN A 221 21.45 -17.48 8.02
N LEU A 222 20.55 -18.16 8.74
CA LEU A 222 19.23 -18.59 8.24
C LEU A 222 18.09 -17.66 8.66
N MET A 223 18.35 -16.74 9.56
CA MET A 223 17.33 -15.85 10.11
C MET A 223 16.54 -15.08 9.04
N PRO A 224 17.15 -14.48 8.01
CA PRO A 224 16.41 -13.77 6.97
C PRO A 224 15.46 -14.68 6.18
N SER A 225 15.93 -15.89 5.86
CA SER A 225 15.13 -16.88 5.09
C SER A 225 13.98 -17.43 5.92
N ILE A 226 14.22 -17.75 7.20
CA ILE A 226 13.17 -18.23 8.11
C ILE A 226 12.13 -17.13 8.34
N GLN A 227 12.56 -15.87 8.50
CA GLN A 227 11.65 -14.75 8.64
C GLN A 227 10.73 -14.59 7.42
N LEU A 228 11.31 -14.69 6.21
CA LEU A 228 10.50 -14.62 4.97
C LEU A 228 9.45 -15.74 4.93
N VAL A 229 9.86 -16.99 5.21
CA VAL A 229 8.93 -18.13 5.25
C VAL A 229 7.85 -17.92 6.31
N PHE A 230 8.20 -17.39 7.48
CA PHE A 230 7.25 -17.10 8.56
C PHE A 230 6.21 -16.05 8.14
N ILE A 231 6.62 -14.99 7.43
CA ILE A 231 5.72 -13.97 6.88
C ILE A 231 4.71 -14.63 5.93
N LEU A 232 5.19 -15.43 4.98
CA LEU A 232 4.34 -16.08 3.98
C LEU A 232 3.39 -17.10 4.61
N LEU A 233 3.82 -17.86 5.63
CA LEU A 233 2.99 -18.79 6.38
C LEU A 233 1.88 -18.07 7.15
N VAL A 234 2.22 -17.01 7.89
CA VAL A 234 1.24 -16.22 8.66
C VAL A 234 0.19 -15.64 7.73
N PHE A 235 0.63 -15.06 6.62
CA PHE A 235 -0.28 -14.53 5.60
C PHE A 235 -1.22 -15.62 5.09
N SER A 236 -0.67 -16.73 4.59
CA SER A 236 -1.44 -17.79 3.94
C SER A 236 -2.44 -18.46 4.89
N ILE A 237 -2.04 -18.71 6.15
CA ILE A 237 -2.93 -19.31 7.15
C ILE A 237 -4.10 -18.37 7.46
N CYS A 238 -3.82 -17.09 7.65
CA CYS A 238 -4.85 -16.10 7.98
C CYS A 238 -5.79 -15.84 6.79
N ASP A 239 -5.26 -15.81 5.58
CA ASP A 239 -6.05 -15.60 4.38
C ASP A 239 -7.03 -16.75 4.11
N GLN A 240 -6.70 -17.99 4.52
CA GLN A 240 -7.63 -19.13 4.50
C GLN A 240 -8.78 -19.00 5.53
N ILE A 241 -8.56 -18.29 6.63
CA ILE A 241 -9.61 -18.07 7.65
C ILE A 241 -10.63 -17.06 7.16
N LEU A 242 -10.14 -15.97 6.58
CA LEU A 242 -10.93 -14.91 5.99
C LEU A 242 -10.09 -14.24 4.90
N GLN A 243 -10.60 -14.16 3.70
CA GLN A 243 -9.95 -13.54 2.57
C GLN A 243 -9.53 -12.10 2.90
N GLU A 244 -8.34 -11.68 2.48
CA GLU A 244 -7.70 -10.39 2.78
C GLU A 244 -7.30 -10.17 4.25
N SER A 245 -7.64 -11.07 5.18
CA SER A 245 -7.24 -10.92 6.58
C SER A 245 -5.76 -11.21 6.83
N GLY A 246 -5.11 -11.92 5.92
CA GLY A 246 -3.66 -12.12 5.94
C GLY A 246 -2.88 -10.81 6.01
N LEU A 247 -3.36 -9.75 5.35
CA LEU A 247 -2.78 -8.41 5.41
C LEU A 247 -2.74 -7.85 6.83
N LEU A 248 -3.83 -8.02 7.59
CA LEU A 248 -3.90 -7.61 9.00
C LEU A 248 -2.91 -8.39 9.86
N ALA A 249 -2.88 -9.71 9.71
CA ALA A 249 -1.99 -10.56 10.50
C ALA A 249 -0.51 -10.20 10.30
N VAL A 250 -0.10 -10.03 9.05
CA VAL A 250 1.28 -9.67 8.69
C VAL A 250 1.63 -8.26 9.15
N THR A 251 0.70 -7.31 9.08
CA THR A 251 0.90 -5.95 9.60
C THR A 251 1.11 -5.96 11.12
N ILE A 252 0.28 -6.72 11.87
CA ILE A 252 0.44 -6.88 13.32
C ILE A 252 1.78 -7.56 13.63
N PHE A 253 2.13 -8.61 12.89
CA PHE A 253 3.41 -9.29 13.02
C PHE A 253 4.57 -8.31 12.84
N GLY A 254 4.59 -7.50 11.77
CA GLY A 254 5.62 -6.51 11.51
C GLY A 254 5.68 -5.41 12.58
N LEU A 255 4.53 -4.86 13.01
CA LEU A 255 4.47 -3.87 14.10
C LEU A 255 5.06 -4.39 15.42
N MET A 256 4.78 -5.63 15.76
CA MET A 256 5.36 -6.25 16.96
C MET A 256 6.86 -6.47 16.80
N MET A 257 7.32 -6.93 15.62
CA MET A 257 8.74 -7.04 15.32
C MET A 257 9.45 -5.69 15.41
N ALA A 258 8.86 -4.60 14.91
CA ALA A 258 9.39 -3.25 15.08
C ALA A 258 9.65 -2.87 16.55
N ARG A 259 8.84 -3.40 17.46
CA ARG A 259 9.01 -3.21 18.92
C ARG A 259 10.16 -4.04 19.49
N TYR A 260 10.34 -5.29 19.03
CA TYR A 260 11.41 -6.18 19.51
C TYR A 260 12.80 -5.77 19.00
N LYS A 261 12.91 -5.36 17.74
CA LYS A 261 14.16 -4.90 17.09
C LYS A 261 14.90 -3.80 17.84
N ARG A 262 14.22 -3.04 18.67
CA ARG A 262 14.81 -1.92 19.45
C ARG A 262 15.96 -2.32 20.36
N HIS A 263 16.06 -3.59 20.73
CA HIS A 263 16.98 -4.06 21.78
C HIS A 263 18.14 -4.90 21.24
N ASP A 264 18.12 -5.30 19.94
CA ASP A 264 19.09 -6.24 19.41
C ASP A 264 19.61 -5.90 18.01
N LEU A 265 20.94 -5.89 17.85
CA LEU A 265 21.62 -5.70 16.58
C LEU A 265 21.48 -6.92 15.63
N ILE A 266 21.01 -8.04 16.15
CA ILE A 266 20.81 -9.33 15.46
C ILE A 266 19.87 -9.19 14.26
N TYR A 267 18.93 -8.27 14.31
CA TYR A 267 17.90 -8.09 13.27
C TYR A 267 18.39 -7.34 12.01
N LYS A 268 19.56 -6.68 12.03
CA LYS A 268 20.01 -5.82 10.93
C LYS A 268 20.18 -6.54 9.60
N GLU A 269 20.79 -7.72 9.60
CA GLU A 269 21.01 -8.49 8.36
C GLU A 269 19.67 -8.96 7.77
N SER A 270 18.76 -9.40 8.63
CA SER A 270 17.40 -9.79 8.23
C SER A 270 16.61 -8.64 7.64
N ASP A 271 16.74 -7.44 8.21
CA ASP A 271 16.06 -6.24 7.73
C ASP A 271 16.51 -5.85 6.32
N HIS A 272 17.82 -5.84 6.08
CA HIS A 272 18.36 -5.57 4.74
C HIS A 272 17.92 -6.59 3.70
N PHE A 273 17.85 -7.88 4.07
CA PHE A 273 17.36 -8.90 3.16
C PHE A 273 15.88 -8.68 2.80
N ILE A 274 15.03 -8.45 3.81
CA ILE A 274 13.61 -8.22 3.58
C ILE A 274 13.38 -6.90 2.81
N GLU A 275 14.14 -5.84 3.07
CA GLU A 275 14.07 -4.58 2.31
C GLU A 275 14.42 -4.81 0.83
N ASN A 276 15.48 -5.58 0.54
CA ASN A 276 15.85 -5.89 -0.84
C ASN A 276 14.81 -6.78 -1.53
N ALA A 277 14.29 -7.80 -0.85
CA ALA A 277 13.23 -8.65 -1.36
C ALA A 277 11.97 -7.84 -1.64
N SER A 278 11.55 -6.99 -0.71
CA SER A 278 10.41 -6.07 -0.87
C SER A 278 10.60 -5.15 -2.09
N SER A 279 11.79 -4.58 -2.27
CA SER A 279 12.08 -3.70 -3.41
C SER A 279 11.93 -4.41 -4.76
N ILE A 280 12.42 -5.65 -4.86
CA ILE A 280 12.24 -6.49 -6.06
C ILE A 280 10.76 -6.80 -6.28
N LEU A 281 10.04 -7.19 -5.23
CA LEU A 281 8.63 -7.54 -5.30
C LEU A 281 7.76 -6.34 -5.68
N VAL A 282 8.00 -5.15 -5.09
CA VAL A 282 7.28 -3.92 -5.45
C VAL A 282 7.38 -3.65 -6.95
N SER A 283 8.60 -3.67 -7.50
CA SER A 283 8.81 -3.36 -8.91
C SER A 283 8.17 -4.39 -9.84
N THR A 284 8.32 -5.67 -9.51
CA THR A 284 7.76 -6.77 -10.30
C THR A 284 6.24 -6.75 -10.29
N VAL A 285 5.63 -6.64 -9.10
CA VAL A 285 4.17 -6.64 -8.95
C VAL A 285 3.55 -5.41 -9.61
N PHE A 286 4.22 -4.26 -9.51
CA PHE A 286 3.70 -3.04 -10.15
C PHE A 286 3.61 -3.19 -11.68
N ILE A 287 4.64 -3.75 -12.31
CA ILE A 287 4.64 -4.01 -13.75
C ILE A 287 3.65 -5.12 -14.10
N LEU A 288 3.60 -6.20 -13.31
CA LEU A 288 2.64 -7.30 -13.51
C LEU A 288 1.19 -6.78 -13.55
N ILE A 289 0.80 -5.98 -12.55
CA ILE A 289 -0.57 -5.46 -12.47
C ILE A 289 -0.85 -4.46 -13.59
N THR A 290 0.07 -3.54 -13.88
CA THR A 290 -0.15 -2.54 -14.93
C THR A 290 -0.15 -3.17 -16.32
N SER A 291 0.58 -4.24 -16.55
CA SER A 291 0.59 -4.97 -17.82
C SER A 291 -0.59 -5.94 -17.99
N SER A 292 -1.25 -6.34 -16.91
CA SER A 292 -2.45 -7.20 -16.98
C SER A 292 -3.72 -6.47 -17.42
N LEU A 293 -3.66 -5.15 -17.54
CA LEU A 293 -4.78 -4.36 -18.03
C LEU A 293 -5.02 -4.60 -19.51
N THR A 294 -6.30 -4.57 -19.90
CA THR A 294 -6.68 -4.67 -21.31
C THR A 294 -6.82 -3.28 -21.95
N SER A 295 -6.65 -3.20 -23.26
CA SER A 295 -6.81 -1.93 -23.98
C SER A 295 -8.22 -1.35 -23.85
N SER A 296 -9.26 -2.19 -23.72
CA SER A 296 -10.63 -1.76 -23.46
C SER A 296 -10.74 -1.05 -22.11
N VAL A 297 -10.18 -1.64 -21.05
CA VAL A 297 -10.13 -1.04 -19.71
C VAL A 297 -9.38 0.30 -19.73
N LEU A 298 -8.31 0.41 -20.49
CA LEU A 298 -7.57 1.67 -20.63
C LEU A 298 -8.40 2.77 -21.28
N MET A 299 -9.22 2.42 -22.30
CA MET A 299 -10.13 3.37 -22.95
C MET A 299 -11.27 3.81 -22.02
N ASP A 300 -11.84 2.91 -21.22
CA ASP A 300 -12.86 3.23 -20.21
C ASP A 300 -12.31 4.14 -19.11
N VAL A 301 -11.03 3.96 -18.75
CA VAL A 301 -10.29 4.80 -17.79
C VAL A 301 -10.12 6.25 -18.29
N LEU A 302 -10.05 6.48 -19.58
CA LEU A 302 -9.93 7.82 -20.16
C LEU A 302 -11.25 8.60 -20.19
N SER A 303 -12.32 8.10 -19.53
CA SER A 303 -13.59 8.81 -19.43
C SER A 303 -13.45 10.11 -18.62
N TRP A 304 -14.16 11.17 -19.10
CA TRP A 304 -14.14 12.47 -18.43
C TRP A 304 -14.68 12.40 -16.99
N GLN A 305 -15.65 11.52 -16.75
CA GLN A 305 -16.21 11.30 -15.42
C GLN A 305 -15.16 10.77 -14.43
N LEU A 306 -14.30 9.87 -14.88
CA LEU A 306 -13.21 9.34 -14.02
C LEU A 306 -12.19 10.42 -13.68
N VAL A 307 -11.84 11.28 -14.63
CA VAL A 307 -10.92 12.41 -14.37
C VAL A 307 -11.52 13.36 -13.34
N ILE A 308 -12.82 13.70 -13.47
CA ILE A 308 -13.52 14.53 -12.47
C ILE A 308 -13.52 13.84 -11.11
N PHE A 309 -13.80 12.53 -11.07
CA PHE A 309 -13.77 11.75 -9.83
C PHE A 309 -12.39 11.77 -9.17
N ALA A 310 -11.33 11.52 -9.93
CA ALA A 310 -9.97 11.56 -9.42
C ALA A 310 -9.59 12.97 -8.89
N ILE A 311 -9.97 14.03 -9.62
CA ILE A 311 -9.79 15.41 -9.15
C ILE A 311 -10.57 15.65 -7.87
N ALA A 312 -11.83 15.20 -7.76
CA ALA A 312 -12.62 15.33 -6.55
C ALA A 312 -11.97 14.61 -5.36
N MET A 313 -11.44 13.41 -5.58
CA MET A 313 -10.70 12.67 -4.54
C MET A 313 -9.45 13.42 -4.06
N ILE A 314 -8.69 14.02 -4.99
CA ILE A 314 -7.43 14.72 -4.69
C ILE A 314 -7.68 16.09 -4.05
N VAL A 315 -8.66 16.87 -4.59
CA VAL A 315 -8.83 18.29 -4.25
C VAL A 315 -9.90 18.51 -3.19
N LEU A 316 -10.90 17.63 -3.08
CA LEU A 316 -12.01 17.79 -2.13
C LEU A 316 -11.93 16.75 -1.01
N VAL A 317 -12.02 15.45 -1.34
CA VAL A 317 -12.14 14.39 -0.34
C VAL A 317 -10.94 14.37 0.58
N ARG A 318 -9.75 14.32 0.04
CA ARG A 318 -8.51 14.23 0.82
C ARG A 318 -8.26 15.50 1.64
N PRO A 319 -8.27 16.73 1.09
CA PRO A 319 -8.08 17.93 1.89
C PRO A 319 -9.13 18.10 2.99
N ILE A 320 -10.41 17.88 2.70
CA ILE A 320 -11.47 18.01 3.71
C ILE A 320 -11.23 17.04 4.87
N SER A 321 -10.93 15.77 4.57
CA SER A 321 -10.72 14.75 5.60
C SER A 321 -9.52 15.08 6.50
N VAL A 322 -8.39 15.49 5.92
CA VAL A 322 -7.18 15.82 6.69
C VAL A 322 -7.37 17.14 7.45
N LEU A 323 -7.95 18.16 6.83
CA LEU A 323 -8.15 19.46 7.49
C LEU A 323 -9.09 19.33 8.69
N LEU A 324 -10.21 18.60 8.56
CA LEU A 324 -11.16 18.40 9.64
C LEU A 324 -10.60 17.52 10.75
N SER A 325 -9.94 16.41 10.39
CA SER A 325 -9.39 15.48 11.38
C SER A 325 -8.22 16.07 12.19
N THR A 326 -7.46 17.00 11.60
CA THR A 326 -6.27 17.57 12.25
C THR A 326 -6.51 18.89 12.99
N ILE A 327 -7.77 19.33 13.15
CA ILE A 327 -8.11 20.51 13.96
C ILE A 327 -7.66 20.30 15.40
N GLY A 328 -6.85 21.22 15.96
CA GLY A 328 -6.37 21.14 17.33
C GLY A 328 -5.31 20.06 17.58
N THR A 329 -4.60 19.64 16.54
CA THR A 329 -3.43 18.77 16.64
C THR A 329 -2.13 19.55 16.60
N GLU A 330 -1.02 18.86 16.89
CA GLU A 330 0.30 19.45 17.07
C GLU A 330 0.98 19.91 15.76
N ILE A 331 0.44 19.49 14.61
CA ILE A 331 1.05 19.73 13.30
C ILE A 331 0.85 21.19 12.84
N THR A 332 1.86 21.75 12.21
CA THR A 332 1.84 23.09 11.66
C THR A 332 0.90 23.19 10.45
N LYS A 333 0.47 24.42 10.10
CA LYS A 333 -0.37 24.65 8.91
C LYS A 333 0.28 24.16 7.61
N ARG A 334 1.61 24.28 7.50
CA ARG A 334 2.36 23.82 6.31
C ARG A 334 2.41 22.28 6.23
N GLU A 335 2.69 21.62 7.35
CA GLU A 335 2.64 20.15 7.43
C GLU A 335 1.24 19.62 7.15
N ARG A 336 0.21 20.26 7.69
CA ARG A 336 -1.19 19.92 7.39
C ARG A 336 -1.51 20.05 5.91
N ALA A 337 -1.02 21.14 5.27
CA ALA A 337 -1.25 21.34 3.84
C ALA A 337 -0.64 20.23 2.98
N ILE A 338 0.62 19.84 3.24
CA ILE A 338 1.27 18.78 2.44
C ILE A 338 0.63 17.41 2.68
N VAL A 339 0.26 17.08 3.92
CA VAL A 339 -0.44 15.82 4.24
C VAL A 339 -1.84 15.80 3.60
N ALA A 340 -2.54 16.94 3.58
CA ALA A 340 -3.84 17.08 2.93
C ALA A 340 -3.78 16.95 1.40
N MET A 341 -2.64 17.23 0.81
CA MET A 341 -2.43 17.12 -0.64
C MET A 341 -1.73 15.81 -1.03
N MET A 342 -1.65 14.81 -0.14
CA MET A 342 -0.89 13.58 -0.40
C MET A 342 -1.70 12.36 -0.01
N ALA A 343 -2.16 11.61 -1.01
CA ALA A 343 -2.84 10.32 -0.82
C ALA A 343 -2.70 9.44 -2.07
N PRO A 344 -1.48 9.04 -2.45
CA PRO A 344 -1.31 8.13 -3.58
C PRO A 344 -1.90 6.78 -3.22
N ARG A 345 -2.59 6.16 -4.18
CA ARG A 345 -3.20 4.85 -4.02
C ARG A 345 -2.19 3.77 -4.39
N GLY A 346 -2.19 2.66 -3.63
CA GLY A 346 -1.26 1.57 -3.84
C GLY A 346 -1.85 0.39 -4.61
N ILE A 347 -1.04 -0.66 -4.74
CA ILE A 347 -1.39 -1.90 -5.44
C ILE A 347 -2.52 -2.63 -4.72
N VAL A 348 -2.53 -2.65 -3.39
CA VAL A 348 -3.52 -3.34 -2.57
C VAL A 348 -4.95 -2.91 -2.91
N VAL A 349 -5.16 -1.62 -3.17
CA VAL A 349 -6.48 -1.11 -3.60
C VAL A 349 -6.96 -1.83 -4.87
N LEU A 350 -6.05 -2.08 -5.80
CA LEU A 350 -6.38 -2.66 -7.10
C LEU A 350 -6.69 -4.16 -6.98
N THR A 351 -5.88 -4.90 -6.21
CA THR A 351 -6.10 -6.34 -6.00
C THR A 351 -7.42 -6.59 -5.28
N VAL A 352 -7.68 -5.83 -4.22
CA VAL A 352 -8.93 -5.95 -3.46
C VAL A 352 -10.14 -5.45 -4.26
N ALA A 353 -9.97 -4.45 -5.14
CA ALA A 353 -11.03 -4.03 -6.06
C ALA A 353 -11.40 -5.11 -7.09
N GLN A 354 -10.42 -5.87 -7.59
CA GLN A 354 -10.69 -7.02 -8.46
C GLN A 354 -11.53 -8.09 -7.74
N PHE A 355 -11.19 -8.38 -6.48
CA PHE A 355 -11.96 -9.30 -5.66
C PHE A 355 -13.42 -8.85 -5.49
N PHE A 356 -13.66 -7.61 -5.06
CA PHE A 356 -15.04 -7.09 -4.93
C PHE A 356 -15.75 -6.98 -6.27
N GLY A 357 -15.02 -6.64 -7.34
CA GLY A 357 -15.55 -6.63 -8.70
C GLY A 357 -16.13 -7.99 -9.08
N GLY A 358 -15.41 -9.09 -8.78
CA GLY A 358 -15.89 -10.46 -8.94
C GLY A 358 -17.16 -10.73 -8.15
N LEU A 359 -17.15 -10.46 -6.85
CA LEU A 359 -18.31 -10.69 -5.97
C LEU A 359 -19.57 -9.94 -6.44
N PHE A 360 -19.44 -8.69 -6.82
CA PHE A 360 -20.59 -7.91 -7.31
C PHE A 360 -21.03 -8.33 -8.72
N MET A 361 -20.13 -8.87 -9.55
CA MET A 361 -20.52 -9.48 -10.84
C MET A 361 -21.32 -10.76 -10.63
N ASP A 362 -20.92 -11.61 -9.68
CA ASP A 362 -21.66 -12.82 -9.31
C ASP A 362 -23.07 -12.49 -8.78
N ASP A 363 -23.20 -11.36 -8.07
CA ASP A 363 -24.49 -10.85 -7.60
C ASP A 363 -25.28 -10.07 -8.67
N ASN A 364 -24.79 -9.99 -9.92
CA ASN A 364 -25.40 -9.24 -11.04
C ASN A 364 -25.64 -7.76 -10.74
N VAL A 365 -24.80 -7.14 -9.93
CA VAL A 365 -24.94 -5.72 -9.57
C VAL A 365 -24.51 -4.84 -10.76
N LYS A 366 -25.31 -3.83 -11.05
CA LYS A 366 -25.00 -2.84 -12.10
C LYS A 366 -23.65 -2.19 -11.85
N MET A 367 -22.89 -1.95 -12.92
CA MET A 367 -21.58 -1.29 -12.88
C MET A 367 -20.45 -2.12 -12.20
N ALA A 368 -20.69 -3.36 -11.78
CA ALA A 368 -19.66 -4.20 -11.18
C ALA A 368 -18.40 -4.34 -12.05
N SER A 369 -18.58 -4.46 -13.37
CA SER A 369 -17.45 -4.54 -14.34
C SER A 369 -16.59 -3.28 -14.39
N TYR A 370 -17.10 -2.12 -13.96
CA TYR A 370 -16.34 -0.85 -13.92
C TYR A 370 -15.53 -0.64 -12.64
N ILE A 371 -15.69 -1.50 -11.63
CA ILE A 371 -14.98 -1.37 -10.33
C ILE A 371 -13.47 -1.38 -10.54
N THR A 372 -12.95 -2.38 -11.24
CA THR A 372 -11.51 -2.52 -11.51
C THR A 372 -10.97 -1.41 -12.41
N PRO A 373 -11.59 -1.06 -13.55
CA PRO A 373 -11.18 0.07 -14.38
C PRO A 373 -11.10 1.40 -13.63
N VAL A 374 -12.14 1.72 -12.87
CA VAL A 374 -12.21 2.98 -12.10
C VAL A 374 -11.12 3.03 -11.03
N THR A 375 -10.92 1.92 -10.32
CA THR A 375 -9.86 1.82 -9.32
C THR A 375 -8.49 1.98 -9.94
N PHE A 376 -8.23 1.31 -11.06
CA PHE A 376 -6.98 1.45 -11.78
C PHE A 376 -6.74 2.89 -12.21
N GLY A 377 -7.74 3.54 -12.82
CA GLY A 377 -7.61 4.92 -13.25
C GLY A 377 -7.30 5.87 -12.10
N LEU A 378 -7.96 5.69 -10.94
CA LEU A 378 -7.66 6.46 -9.74
C LEU A 378 -6.23 6.21 -9.24
N VAL A 379 -5.79 4.95 -9.18
CA VAL A 379 -4.41 4.59 -8.79
C VAL A 379 -3.42 5.25 -9.73
N PHE A 380 -3.57 5.07 -11.03
CA PHE A 380 -2.66 5.60 -12.03
C PHE A 380 -2.60 7.14 -11.99
N ILE A 381 -3.74 7.82 -12.00
CA ILE A 381 -3.80 9.29 -11.94
C ILE A 381 -3.14 9.81 -10.66
N THR A 382 -3.41 9.20 -9.51
CA THR A 382 -2.82 9.64 -8.24
C THR A 382 -1.32 9.38 -8.17
N VAL A 383 -0.84 8.25 -8.69
CA VAL A 383 0.60 7.93 -8.76
C VAL A 383 1.34 8.93 -9.64
N VAL A 384 0.81 9.24 -10.82
CA VAL A 384 1.42 10.20 -11.74
C VAL A 384 1.43 11.61 -11.14
N ILE A 385 0.26 12.09 -10.66
CA ILE A 385 0.16 13.44 -10.08
C ILE A 385 1.11 13.59 -8.89
N TYR A 386 1.07 12.68 -7.93
CA TYR A 386 1.89 12.79 -6.73
C TYR A 386 3.36 12.49 -7.00
N GLY A 387 3.66 11.60 -7.95
CA GLY A 387 5.03 11.32 -8.38
C GLY A 387 5.78 12.58 -8.81
N PHE A 388 5.12 13.43 -9.58
CA PHE A 388 5.73 14.67 -10.07
C PHE A 388 5.50 15.89 -9.17
N SER A 389 4.37 15.95 -8.43
CA SER A 389 4.02 17.14 -7.65
C SER A 389 4.61 17.16 -6.24
N PHE A 390 4.90 16.00 -5.64
CA PHE A 390 5.27 15.94 -4.22
C PHE A 390 6.58 16.67 -3.90
N THR A 391 7.63 16.43 -4.69
CA THR A 391 8.94 17.07 -4.47
C THR A 391 8.88 18.59 -4.66
N PRO A 392 8.31 19.15 -5.75
CA PRO A 392 8.18 20.61 -5.87
C PRO A 392 7.28 21.21 -4.81
N LEU A 393 6.19 20.53 -4.43
CA LEU A 393 5.28 20.98 -3.39
C LEU A 393 5.97 21.04 -2.01
N SER A 394 6.76 20.02 -1.66
CA SER A 394 7.51 20.00 -0.41
C SER A 394 8.52 21.14 -0.31
N LYS A 395 9.18 21.48 -1.42
CA LYS A 395 10.09 22.62 -1.51
C LYS A 395 9.35 23.95 -1.40
N LEU A 396 8.21 24.10 -2.10
CA LEU A 396 7.40 25.32 -2.06
C LEU A 396 6.88 25.63 -0.64
N LEU A 397 6.49 24.60 0.10
CA LEU A 397 6.03 24.74 1.48
C LEU A 397 7.16 24.89 2.51
N GLY A 398 8.42 24.79 2.07
CA GLY A 398 9.60 24.86 2.95
C GLY A 398 9.69 23.67 3.91
N LEU A 399 9.20 22.50 3.47
CA LEU A 399 9.19 21.24 4.22
C LEU A 399 10.21 20.22 3.68
N ALA A 400 10.91 20.54 2.59
CA ALA A 400 12.05 19.74 2.15
C ALA A 400 13.19 19.90 3.17
N SER A 401 13.83 18.78 3.54
CA SER A 401 15.01 18.83 4.40
C SER A 401 16.16 19.45 3.61
N THR A 402 16.64 20.57 4.11
CA THR A 402 17.82 21.29 3.56
C THR A 402 19.09 20.96 4.31
N GLU A 403 19.01 20.11 5.33
CA GLU A 403 20.17 19.74 6.12
C GLU A 403 21.11 18.90 5.25
N PRO A 404 22.36 19.35 5.05
CA PRO A 404 23.38 18.51 4.43
C PRO A 404 23.57 17.26 5.32
N PRO A 405 23.93 16.10 4.74
CA PRO A 405 24.24 14.94 5.54
C PRO A 405 25.33 15.31 6.55
N GLY A 406 25.01 15.26 7.85
CA GLY A 406 25.99 15.49 8.90
C GLY A 406 27.06 14.41 8.85
N VAL A 407 28.30 14.80 9.03
CA VAL A 407 29.42 13.86 9.16
C VAL A 407 29.60 13.57 10.64
N ILE A 408 29.47 12.32 11.04
CA ILE A 408 29.85 11.88 12.38
C ILE A 408 31.35 11.55 12.33
N ILE A 409 32.14 12.37 13.00
CA ILE A 409 33.58 12.16 13.15
C ILE A 409 33.76 11.31 14.41
N VAL A 410 34.25 10.07 14.26
CA VAL A 410 34.52 9.16 15.36
C VAL A 410 36.02 9.07 15.52
N GLY A 411 36.54 9.57 16.65
CA GLY A 411 37.96 9.51 17.05
C GLY A 411 38.59 10.90 17.30
N GLU A 412 39.55 10.91 18.22
CA GLU A 412 40.40 12.11 18.50
C GLU A 412 41.63 12.05 17.60
N SER A 413 41.59 12.68 16.45
CA SER A 413 42.77 12.95 15.62
C SER A 413 42.89 14.45 15.31
N GLU A 414 44.09 14.97 15.04
CA GLU A 414 44.25 16.36 14.61
C GLU A 414 43.42 16.71 13.38
N PHE A 415 43.17 15.73 12.51
CA PHE A 415 42.28 15.86 11.34
C PHE A 415 40.80 16.00 11.73
N SER A 416 40.36 15.36 12.81
CA SER A 416 38.98 15.49 13.30
C SER A 416 38.71 16.86 13.94
N PHE A 417 39.74 17.52 14.51
CA PHE A 417 39.62 18.84 15.11
C PHE A 417 39.52 19.97 14.07
N HIS A 418 40.03 19.79 12.85
CA HIS A 418 39.99 20.80 11.77
C HIS A 418 38.77 20.69 10.86
N LEU A 419 37.94 19.64 10.98
CA LEU A 419 36.71 19.41 10.20
C LEU A 419 35.44 19.75 10.98
N GLY A 420 35.44 19.94 12.25
CA GLY A 420 34.35 20.39 13.10
C GLY A 420 34.44 21.88 13.31
#